data_d25fe49a3933662aa13b43e27bacd1d2
#
_entry.id   d25fe49a3933662aa13b43e27bacd1d2
#
_cell.length_a   1.000
_cell.length_b   1.000
_cell.length_c   1.000
_cell.angle_alpha   90.00
_cell.angle_beta   90.00
_cell.angle_gamma   90.00
#
_symmetry.space_group_name_H-M   'P 1'
#
loop_
_entity.id
_entity.type
_entity.pdbx_description
1 polymer ?
#
loop_
_entity_poly.entity_id
_entity_poly.type
_entity_poly.pdbx_seq_one_letter_code
_entity_poly.pdbx_strand_id
1 'polypeptide(L)'
;MNGLCRELLAELLAAGAATAKGYIPEPGERNAGNHGKRVVTLFGELPEIRRTYYWNEDGHKGHYPFDDRLGLVGRYTPAAANEMVRCAVSHPYKDAADAFSRNHAFRVSADTIREVVGLYRDSSSSFAKGKGAGEPRDEDCLAETVCVMADGTGMPMRKECLQGVKGKDGRAKTREVKAGAIFVASTTEDNEPHRNLGTTTYVATTHRREKFGKYLRSEFDRRFATPPETVLYITDGSKWLHTVHNCDFPFAVEILDVWHAVEHLKPLMLGLGIKEGSGEWKYRHHYWSERIKSGKVKGVLDYIWKNMRNRLGKDAMREFKYYRGNAGRMKYDEYRANGWFIGSGVIESGCKTVIGQRFKQSGMLWSLKGAKALLPLRTLYKSNRLDEFFDYLVKDLPQVDCAA
;
A
#
# COMPACT_ATOMS: atom_id res chain seq x y z
N MET A 1 13.52 6.45 -36.65
CA MET A 1 13.87 7.08 -35.36
C MET A 1 14.41 6.07 -34.34
N ASN A 2 13.68 5.02 -33.99
CA ASN A 2 14.13 4.04 -32.97
C ASN A 2 15.46 3.32 -33.31
N GLY A 3 15.77 3.05 -34.60
CA GLY A 3 17.05 2.46 -35.03
C GLY A 3 18.23 3.37 -34.74
N LEU A 4 18.12 4.64 -35.10
CA LEU A 4 19.18 5.63 -34.85
C LEU A 4 19.43 5.86 -33.35
N CYS A 5 18.34 5.99 -32.55
CA CYS A 5 18.48 6.11 -31.10
C CYS A 5 19.17 4.88 -30.47
N ARG A 6 18.89 3.69 -30.98
CA ARG A 6 19.52 2.45 -30.54
C ARG A 6 21.00 2.39 -30.87
N GLU A 7 21.39 2.82 -32.07
CA GLU A 7 22.78 2.88 -32.52
C GLU A 7 23.56 3.89 -31.70
N LEU A 8 23.07 5.13 -31.54
CA LEU A 8 23.68 6.15 -30.70
C LEU A 8 23.86 5.70 -29.24
N LEU A 9 22.84 5.07 -28.66
CA LEU A 9 22.96 4.53 -27.32
C LEU A 9 23.97 3.39 -27.24
N ALA A 10 24.05 2.53 -28.25
CA ALA A 10 25.05 1.47 -28.29
C ALA A 10 26.47 2.03 -28.31
N GLU A 11 26.71 3.06 -29.12
CA GLU A 11 28.01 3.76 -29.17
C GLU A 11 28.35 4.45 -27.86
N LEU A 12 27.41 5.20 -27.27
CA LEU A 12 27.61 5.86 -25.99
C LEU A 12 27.92 4.88 -24.86
N LEU A 13 27.19 3.76 -24.79
CA LEU A 13 27.43 2.75 -23.76
C LEU A 13 28.71 1.95 -24.00
N ALA A 14 29.09 1.72 -25.24
CA ALA A 14 30.37 1.11 -25.58
C ALA A 14 31.54 2.03 -25.20
N ALA A 15 31.44 3.33 -25.48
CA ALA A 15 32.39 4.33 -25.03
C ALA A 15 32.48 4.41 -23.51
N GLY A 16 31.33 4.43 -22.82
CA GLY A 16 31.25 4.38 -21.36
C GLY A 16 31.84 3.11 -20.75
N ALA A 17 31.66 1.95 -21.38
CA ALA A 17 32.31 0.70 -20.97
C ALA A 17 33.84 0.76 -21.17
N ALA A 18 34.32 1.44 -22.21
CA ALA A 18 35.73 1.66 -22.44
C ALA A 18 36.36 2.63 -21.42
N THR A 19 35.62 3.69 -21.03
CA THR A 19 36.07 4.63 -19.97
C THR A 19 35.99 4.03 -18.58
N ALA A 20 35.16 3.01 -18.34
CA ALA A 20 35.16 2.23 -17.08
C ALA A 20 36.48 1.46 -16.84
N LYS A 21 37.43 1.47 -17.80
CA LYS A 21 38.80 1.01 -17.58
C LYS A 21 39.55 1.85 -16.53
N GLY A 22 39.09 3.05 -16.22
CA GLY A 22 39.61 3.90 -15.15
C GLY A 22 39.05 3.58 -13.75
N TYR A 23 38.25 2.49 -13.58
CA TYR A 23 37.81 2.06 -12.25
C TYR A 23 39.02 1.64 -11.42
N ILE A 24 39.15 2.24 -10.24
CA ILE A 24 40.15 1.88 -9.25
C ILE A 24 39.52 0.83 -8.34
N PRO A 25 40.04 -0.42 -8.34
CA PRO A 25 39.51 -1.47 -7.49
C PRO A 25 39.62 -1.11 -6.00
N GLU A 26 38.61 -1.47 -5.23
CA GLU A 26 38.67 -1.37 -3.78
C GLU A 26 39.65 -2.40 -3.18
N PRO A 27 40.16 -2.19 -1.96
CA PRO A 27 40.97 -3.18 -1.28
C PRO A 27 40.33 -4.56 -1.26
N GLY A 28 41.04 -5.57 -1.68
CA GLY A 28 40.52 -6.96 -1.79
C GLY A 28 39.83 -7.30 -3.10
N GLU A 29 39.64 -6.35 -4.02
CA GLU A 29 39.09 -6.59 -5.35
C GLU A 29 40.16 -6.90 -6.38
N ARG A 30 39.83 -7.86 -7.25
CA ARG A 30 40.68 -8.18 -8.42
C ARG A 30 39.83 -8.26 -9.68
N ASN A 31 40.47 -7.86 -10.79
CA ASN A 31 39.89 -8.06 -12.12
C ASN A 31 39.77 -9.57 -12.43
N ALA A 32 38.55 -10.02 -12.64
CA ALA A 32 38.23 -11.42 -12.93
C ALA A 32 37.79 -11.65 -14.40
N GLY A 33 38.14 -10.70 -15.28
CA GLY A 33 37.92 -10.81 -16.71
C GLY A 33 36.81 -9.96 -17.28
N ASN A 34 36.65 -10.04 -18.59
CA ASN A 34 35.62 -9.29 -19.33
C ASN A 34 34.46 -10.21 -19.75
N HIS A 35 33.26 -9.81 -19.42
CA HIS A 35 32.06 -10.54 -19.75
C HIS A 35 31.13 -9.72 -20.63
N GLY A 36 30.52 -10.36 -21.62
CA GLY A 36 29.51 -9.77 -22.47
C GLY A 36 28.16 -9.64 -21.78
N LYS A 37 27.43 -8.60 -22.09
CA LYS A 37 26.01 -8.42 -21.68
C LYS A 37 25.21 -7.71 -22.75
N ARG A 38 24.02 -8.22 -23.00
CA ARG A 38 23.03 -7.52 -23.81
C ARG A 38 22.17 -6.67 -22.90
N VAL A 39 22.17 -5.38 -23.16
CA VAL A 39 21.39 -4.39 -22.39
C VAL A 39 20.11 -4.08 -23.15
N VAL A 40 18.99 -4.04 -22.44
CA VAL A 40 17.68 -3.71 -22.99
C VAL A 40 17.30 -2.29 -22.58
N THR A 41 17.00 -1.49 -23.60
CA THR A 41 16.57 -0.08 -23.45
C THR A 41 15.12 0.09 -23.89
N LEU A 42 14.55 1.28 -23.77
CA LEU A 42 13.24 1.62 -24.36
C LEU A 42 13.22 1.50 -25.91
N PHE A 43 14.40 1.55 -26.54
CA PHE A 43 14.54 1.45 -28.01
C PHE A 43 14.88 0.04 -28.49
N GLY A 44 14.92 -0.92 -27.57
CA GLY A 44 15.21 -2.33 -27.86
C GLY A 44 16.49 -2.84 -27.22
N GLU A 45 16.86 -4.07 -27.57
CA GLU A 45 18.08 -4.72 -27.12
C GLU A 45 19.28 -4.17 -27.90
N LEU A 46 20.31 -3.77 -27.17
CA LEU A 46 21.57 -3.31 -27.74
C LEU A 46 22.49 -4.48 -28.09
N PRO A 47 23.48 -4.27 -29.00
CA PRO A 47 24.57 -5.22 -29.20
C PRO A 47 25.25 -5.57 -27.87
N GLU A 48 25.96 -6.70 -27.87
CA GLU A 48 26.68 -7.15 -26.68
C GLU A 48 27.78 -6.15 -26.28
N ILE A 49 27.71 -5.67 -25.04
CA ILE A 49 28.69 -4.75 -24.45
C ILE A 49 29.63 -5.56 -23.56
N ARG A 50 30.93 -5.48 -23.81
CA ARG A 50 31.94 -6.11 -22.97
C ARG A 50 32.32 -5.20 -21.82
N ARG A 51 32.23 -5.73 -20.59
CA ARG A 51 32.51 -5.02 -19.35
C ARG A 51 33.31 -5.87 -18.37
N THR A 52 34.16 -5.23 -17.60
CA THR A 52 35.05 -5.87 -16.62
C THR A 52 34.27 -6.30 -15.37
N TYR A 53 34.54 -7.52 -14.93
CA TYR A 53 34.05 -8.07 -13.68
C TYR A 53 35.10 -7.99 -12.61
N TYR A 54 34.76 -7.47 -11.44
CA TYR A 54 35.66 -7.43 -10.28
C TYR A 54 35.12 -8.37 -9.21
N TRP A 55 36.01 -9.17 -8.64
CA TRP A 55 35.71 -10.11 -7.57
C TRP A 55 36.40 -9.67 -6.28
N ASN A 56 35.64 -9.61 -5.18
CA ASN A 56 36.17 -9.34 -3.84
C ASN A 56 36.29 -10.64 -3.06
N GLU A 57 37.51 -10.98 -2.66
CA GLU A 57 37.80 -12.24 -1.93
C GLU A 57 37.27 -12.19 -0.49
N ASP A 58 37.40 -11.06 0.18
CA ASP A 58 36.96 -10.88 1.58
C ASP A 58 35.45 -10.95 1.75
N GLY A 59 34.71 -10.45 0.77
CA GLY A 59 33.24 -10.43 0.79
C GLY A 59 32.57 -11.58 0.04
N HIS A 60 33.32 -12.44 -0.65
CA HIS A 60 32.80 -13.48 -1.56
C HIS A 60 31.72 -12.94 -2.52
N LYS A 61 31.92 -11.74 -3.03
CA LYS A 61 31.02 -11.04 -3.94
C LYS A 61 31.80 -10.43 -5.09
N GLY A 62 31.15 -10.32 -6.23
CA GLY A 62 31.69 -9.61 -7.36
C GLY A 62 30.64 -8.70 -7.99
N HIS A 63 31.10 -7.72 -8.71
CA HIS A 63 30.24 -6.74 -9.36
C HIS A 63 30.83 -6.28 -10.70
N TYR A 64 30.03 -5.51 -11.42
CA TYR A 64 30.40 -4.85 -12.65
C TYR A 64 30.28 -3.34 -12.45
N PRO A 65 31.36 -2.60 -12.23
CA PRO A 65 31.30 -1.14 -12.02
C PRO A 65 30.52 -0.39 -13.12
N PHE A 66 30.58 -0.91 -14.34
CA PHE A 66 29.79 -0.38 -15.45
C PHE A 66 28.27 -0.53 -15.24
N ASP A 67 27.83 -1.71 -14.80
CA ASP A 67 26.41 -1.97 -14.53
C ASP A 67 25.92 -1.09 -13.37
N ASP A 68 26.74 -0.96 -12.33
CA ASP A 68 26.44 -0.17 -11.14
C ASP A 68 26.33 1.33 -11.49
N ARG A 69 27.26 1.87 -12.29
CA ARG A 69 27.22 3.26 -12.77
C ARG A 69 26.00 3.58 -13.63
N LEU A 70 25.52 2.62 -14.41
CA LEU A 70 24.31 2.77 -15.22
C LEU A 70 23.02 2.50 -14.45
N GLY A 71 23.09 2.02 -13.21
CA GLY A 71 21.95 1.61 -12.42
C GLY A 71 21.13 0.49 -13.08
N LEU A 72 21.80 -0.46 -13.76
CA LEU A 72 21.09 -1.50 -14.48
C LEU A 72 20.25 -2.38 -13.55
N VAL A 73 18.98 -2.55 -13.89
CA VAL A 73 18.06 -3.45 -13.21
C VAL A 73 18.10 -4.81 -13.92
N GLY A 74 18.93 -5.72 -13.44
CA GLY A 74 19.23 -6.94 -14.17
C GLY A 74 19.94 -6.63 -15.51
N ARG A 75 19.26 -6.83 -16.63
CA ARG A 75 19.75 -6.49 -17.99
C ARG A 75 19.06 -5.25 -18.58
N TYR A 76 18.22 -4.57 -17.82
CA TYR A 76 17.40 -3.47 -18.30
C TYR A 76 17.96 -2.14 -17.82
N THR A 77 17.95 -1.12 -18.69
CA THR A 77 18.19 0.25 -18.24
C THR A 77 17.10 0.70 -17.27
N PRO A 78 17.39 1.61 -16.32
CA PRO A 78 16.38 2.12 -15.40
C PRO A 78 15.09 2.57 -16.12
N ALA A 79 15.22 3.32 -17.22
CA ALA A 79 14.06 3.78 -17.99
C ALA A 79 13.18 2.63 -18.51
N ALA A 80 13.79 1.57 -19.07
CA ALA A 80 13.04 0.41 -19.56
C ALA A 80 12.39 -0.39 -18.40
N ALA A 81 13.12 -0.61 -17.32
CA ALA A 81 12.61 -1.33 -16.15
C ALA A 81 11.48 -0.54 -15.45
N ASN A 82 11.63 0.77 -15.29
CA ASN A 82 10.64 1.64 -14.67
C ASN A 82 9.34 1.65 -15.48
N GLU A 83 9.42 1.74 -16.81
CA GLU A 83 8.23 1.70 -17.67
C GLU A 83 7.52 0.34 -17.62
N MET A 84 8.27 -0.78 -17.57
CA MET A 84 7.68 -2.10 -17.34
C MET A 84 6.93 -2.16 -16.01
N VAL A 85 7.49 -1.56 -14.95
CA VAL A 85 6.83 -1.47 -13.64
C VAL A 85 5.58 -0.60 -13.72
N ARG A 86 5.60 0.56 -14.40
CA ARG A 86 4.41 1.41 -14.61
C ARG A 86 3.28 0.65 -15.28
N CYS A 87 3.58 -0.13 -16.30
CA CYS A 87 2.60 -1.02 -16.93
C CYS A 87 2.10 -2.09 -15.94
N ALA A 88 3.00 -2.72 -15.18
CA ALA A 88 2.68 -3.82 -14.27
C ALA A 88 1.82 -3.41 -13.07
N VAL A 89 2.00 -2.21 -12.53
CA VAL A 89 1.19 -1.73 -11.40
C VAL A 89 -0.25 -1.43 -11.79
N SER A 90 -0.52 -1.17 -13.08
CA SER A 90 -1.84 -0.82 -13.60
C SER A 90 -2.58 -2.00 -14.20
N HIS A 91 -1.86 -2.93 -14.85
CA HIS A 91 -2.43 -4.01 -15.67
C HIS A 91 -1.98 -5.41 -15.22
N PRO A 92 -2.75 -6.47 -15.49
CA PRO A 92 -2.25 -7.86 -15.46
C PRO A 92 -0.95 -7.99 -16.25
N TYR A 93 -0.08 -8.92 -15.87
CA TYR A 93 1.25 -9.02 -16.49
C TYR A 93 1.20 -9.24 -18.02
N LYS A 94 0.18 -9.95 -18.54
CA LYS A 94 -0.02 -10.11 -19.98
C LYS A 94 -0.37 -8.77 -20.63
N ASP A 95 -1.36 -8.08 -20.10
CA ASP A 95 -1.81 -6.80 -20.64
C ASP A 95 -0.73 -5.72 -20.47
N ALA A 96 0.06 -5.78 -19.40
CA ALA A 96 1.23 -4.92 -19.17
C ALA A 96 2.31 -5.16 -20.24
N ALA A 97 2.57 -6.42 -20.59
CA ALA A 97 3.50 -6.77 -21.66
C ALA A 97 3.00 -6.27 -23.02
N ASP A 98 1.71 -6.42 -23.29
CA ASP A 98 1.07 -5.92 -24.52
C ASP A 98 1.09 -4.39 -24.59
N ALA A 99 0.81 -3.69 -23.46
CA ALA A 99 0.87 -2.24 -23.38
C ALA A 99 2.30 -1.71 -23.61
N PHE A 100 3.27 -2.28 -22.92
CA PHE A 100 4.69 -1.94 -23.11
C PHE A 100 5.11 -2.17 -24.56
N SER A 101 4.80 -3.35 -25.13
CA SER A 101 5.21 -3.73 -26.49
C SER A 101 4.57 -2.88 -27.58
N ARG A 102 3.39 -2.28 -27.34
CA ARG A 102 2.76 -1.33 -28.28
C ARG A 102 3.45 0.02 -28.31
N ASN A 103 3.97 0.45 -27.17
CA ASN A 103 4.54 1.79 -27.01
C ASN A 103 6.04 1.84 -27.29
N HIS A 104 6.71 0.68 -27.32
CA HIS A 104 8.16 0.59 -27.46
C HIS A 104 8.59 -0.30 -28.63
N ALA A 105 9.84 -0.17 -29.03
CA ALA A 105 10.39 -0.78 -30.24
C ALA A 105 10.56 -2.31 -30.20
N PHE A 106 10.24 -2.95 -29.08
CA PHE A 106 10.44 -4.39 -28.93
C PHE A 106 9.37 -5.05 -28.07
N ARG A 107 9.23 -6.35 -28.21
CA ARG A 107 8.24 -7.13 -27.46
C ARG A 107 8.85 -7.72 -26.20
N VAL A 108 8.05 -7.70 -25.14
CA VAL A 108 8.34 -8.38 -23.88
C VAL A 108 7.25 -9.38 -23.54
N SER A 109 7.60 -10.41 -22.79
CA SER A 109 6.64 -11.40 -22.29
C SER A 109 6.08 -10.99 -20.92
N ALA A 110 4.95 -11.60 -20.53
CA ALA A 110 4.42 -11.47 -19.18
C ALA A 110 5.43 -11.93 -18.10
N ASP A 111 6.25 -12.92 -18.42
CA ASP A 111 7.28 -13.43 -17.53
C ASP A 111 8.43 -12.41 -17.35
N THR A 112 8.81 -11.73 -18.43
CA THR A 112 9.77 -10.62 -18.39
C THR A 112 9.29 -9.51 -17.46
N ILE A 113 8.04 -9.07 -17.62
CA ILE A 113 7.45 -8.04 -16.73
C ILE A 113 7.45 -8.53 -15.28
N ARG A 114 7.09 -9.77 -15.03
CA ARG A 114 7.08 -10.36 -13.67
C ARG A 114 8.48 -10.44 -13.07
N GLU A 115 9.48 -10.75 -13.86
CA GLU A 115 10.90 -10.78 -13.45
C GLU A 115 11.35 -9.39 -13.04
N VAL A 116 11.14 -8.37 -13.88
CA VAL A 116 11.50 -6.98 -13.59
C VAL A 116 10.84 -6.47 -12.32
N VAL A 117 9.53 -6.71 -12.12
CA VAL A 117 8.83 -6.41 -10.85
C VAL A 117 9.50 -7.12 -9.66
N GLY A 118 9.98 -8.35 -9.86
CA GLY A 118 10.70 -9.12 -8.85
C GLY A 118 12.04 -8.51 -8.44
N LEU A 119 12.74 -7.86 -9.35
CA LEU A 119 14.02 -7.17 -9.08
C LEU A 119 13.85 -5.94 -8.17
N TYR A 120 12.71 -5.26 -8.25
CA TYR A 120 12.40 -4.10 -7.39
C TYR A 120 11.81 -4.46 -6.01
N ARG A 121 11.60 -5.75 -5.70
CA ARG A 121 10.91 -6.18 -4.48
C ARG A 121 11.51 -5.63 -3.20
N ASP A 122 12.81 -5.76 -3.02
CA ASP A 122 13.47 -5.43 -1.75
C ASP A 122 13.68 -3.92 -1.62
N SER A 123 14.06 -3.23 -2.70
CA SER A 123 14.20 -1.78 -2.74
C SER A 123 12.85 -1.07 -2.54
N SER A 124 11.80 -1.46 -3.26
CA SER A 124 10.46 -0.88 -3.09
C SER A 124 9.87 -1.13 -1.71
N SER A 125 10.11 -2.33 -1.16
CA SER A 125 9.69 -2.66 0.21
C SER A 125 10.46 -1.84 1.26
N SER A 126 11.73 -1.54 1.04
CA SER A 126 12.54 -0.71 1.93
C SER A 126 12.14 0.76 1.84
N PHE A 127 11.94 1.28 0.64
CA PHE A 127 11.47 2.64 0.40
C PHE A 127 10.08 2.89 1.01
N ALA A 128 9.14 1.97 0.82
CA ALA A 128 7.79 2.04 1.42
C ALA A 128 7.79 1.94 2.96
N LYS A 129 8.92 1.61 3.59
CA LYS A 129 9.11 1.59 5.05
C LYS A 129 9.83 2.84 5.58
N GLY A 130 9.94 3.89 4.77
CA GLY A 130 10.58 5.15 5.15
C GLY A 130 12.09 5.23 4.95
N LYS A 131 12.72 4.20 4.35
CA LYS A 131 14.12 4.31 3.91
C LYS A 131 14.15 5.09 2.60
N GLY A 132 14.70 6.29 2.60
CA GLY A 132 14.69 7.20 1.45
C GLY A 132 13.52 8.17 1.49
N ALA A 133 13.15 8.59 2.68
CA ALA A 133 12.14 9.61 2.89
C ALA A 133 12.51 10.89 2.13
N GLY A 134 11.71 11.25 1.13
CA GLY A 134 11.70 12.60 0.58
C GLY A 134 11.27 13.59 1.66
N GLU A 135 11.47 14.89 1.40
CA GLU A 135 10.99 15.93 2.31
C GLU A 135 9.46 15.90 2.44
N PRO A 136 8.91 16.34 3.59
CA PRO A 136 7.47 16.52 3.75
C PRO A 136 6.94 17.42 2.63
N ARG A 137 5.72 17.16 2.18
CA ARG A 137 5.05 18.02 1.20
C ARG A 137 4.56 19.30 1.90
N ASP A 138 4.44 20.40 1.15
CA ASP A 138 3.94 21.67 1.71
C ASP A 138 2.57 21.51 2.36
N GLU A 139 1.67 20.71 1.73
CA GLU A 139 0.34 20.43 2.28
C GLU A 139 0.38 19.64 3.60
N ASP A 140 1.42 18.83 3.81
CA ASP A 140 1.62 18.10 5.06
C ASP A 140 2.10 19.04 6.19
N CYS A 141 2.91 20.05 5.86
CA CYS A 141 3.41 21.03 6.81
C CYS A 141 2.30 21.97 7.35
N LEU A 142 1.24 22.21 6.57
CA LEU A 142 0.12 23.06 6.92
C LEU A 142 -1.10 22.29 7.43
N ALA A 143 -0.97 20.99 7.64
CA ALA A 143 -2.09 20.13 8.01
C ALA A 143 -2.49 20.32 9.48
N GLU A 144 -3.69 20.84 9.74
CA GLU A 144 -4.30 20.89 11.08
C GLU A 144 -4.89 19.53 11.48
N THR A 145 -5.60 18.89 10.56
CA THR A 145 -6.24 17.58 10.78
C THR A 145 -5.75 16.54 9.80
N VAL A 146 -5.34 15.40 10.32
CA VAL A 146 -4.92 14.24 9.52
C VAL A 146 -5.76 13.02 9.88
N CYS A 147 -6.25 12.34 8.85
CA CYS A 147 -6.97 11.08 8.99
C CYS A 147 -6.06 9.90 8.68
N VAL A 148 -6.03 8.94 9.58
CA VAL A 148 -5.43 7.61 9.43
C VAL A 148 -6.57 6.60 9.42
N MET A 149 -6.71 5.86 8.34
CA MET A 149 -7.73 4.81 8.21
C MET A 149 -7.07 3.49 7.91
N ALA A 150 -7.61 2.41 8.44
CA ALA A 150 -7.08 1.07 8.18
C ALA A 150 -8.20 0.02 8.08
N ASP A 151 -7.96 -0.98 7.23
CA ASP A 151 -8.90 -2.08 6.97
C ASP A 151 -8.15 -3.33 6.48
N GLY A 152 -8.83 -4.47 6.48
CA GLY A 152 -8.33 -5.75 5.99
C GLY A 152 -9.15 -6.28 4.80
N THR A 153 -8.47 -6.71 3.73
CA THR A 153 -9.15 -7.28 2.57
C THR A 153 -8.49 -8.57 2.10
N GLY A 154 -9.29 -9.55 1.63
CA GLY A 154 -8.78 -10.83 1.13
C GLY A 154 -8.16 -10.70 -0.26
N MET A 155 -6.96 -11.22 -0.48
CA MET A 155 -6.31 -11.38 -1.78
C MET A 155 -6.34 -12.85 -2.21
N PRO A 156 -6.82 -13.19 -3.42
CA PRO A 156 -6.81 -14.58 -3.91
C PRO A 156 -5.39 -15.13 -4.01
N MET A 157 -5.16 -16.31 -3.44
CA MET A 157 -3.84 -16.92 -3.40
C MET A 157 -3.85 -18.32 -4.00
N ARG A 158 -2.70 -18.76 -4.47
CA ARG A 158 -2.47 -20.16 -4.84
C ARG A 158 -2.61 -21.06 -3.63
N LYS A 159 -3.07 -22.31 -3.83
CA LYS A 159 -3.36 -23.28 -2.76
C LYS A 159 -2.18 -23.48 -1.80
N GLU A 160 -0.97 -23.59 -2.34
CA GLU A 160 0.27 -23.76 -1.57
C GLU A 160 0.58 -22.56 -0.62
N CYS A 161 0.06 -21.38 -0.95
CA CYS A 161 0.23 -20.17 -0.14
C CYS A 161 -0.85 -19.99 0.94
N LEU A 162 -1.81 -20.92 1.02
CA LEU A 162 -2.93 -20.88 1.97
C LEU A 162 -2.78 -21.88 3.13
N GLN A 163 -1.68 -22.63 3.18
CA GLN A 163 -1.43 -23.55 4.29
C GLN A 163 -1.43 -22.80 5.63
N GLY A 164 -2.19 -23.31 6.60
CA GLY A 164 -2.34 -22.71 7.93
C GLY A 164 -3.25 -21.45 7.99
N VAL A 165 -3.87 -21.06 6.88
CA VAL A 165 -4.85 -19.95 6.84
C VAL A 165 -6.25 -20.53 7.07
N LYS A 166 -6.93 -20.02 8.12
CA LYS A 166 -8.33 -20.39 8.41
C LYS A 166 -9.27 -19.58 7.52
N GLY A 167 -10.13 -20.24 6.76
CA GLY A 167 -11.24 -19.64 6.02
C GLY A 167 -12.54 -19.67 6.84
N LYS A 168 -13.55 -18.87 6.45
CA LYS A 168 -14.87 -18.88 7.08
C LYS A 168 -15.52 -20.27 7.05
N ASP A 169 -15.32 -21.01 5.95
CA ASP A 169 -15.89 -22.35 5.72
C ASP A 169 -14.85 -23.48 5.86
N GLY A 170 -13.78 -23.26 6.66
CA GLY A 170 -12.71 -24.22 6.84
C GLY A 170 -11.69 -24.29 5.70
N ARG A 171 -11.98 -23.73 4.53
CA ARG A 171 -11.09 -23.67 3.36
C ARG A 171 -10.82 -22.23 2.95
N ALA A 172 -9.63 -21.73 3.26
CA ALA A 172 -9.23 -20.40 2.83
C ALA A 172 -9.05 -20.34 1.30
N LYS A 173 -9.62 -19.31 0.65
CA LYS A 173 -9.40 -18.98 -0.77
C LYS A 173 -8.54 -17.73 -0.92
N THR A 174 -8.42 -16.96 0.14
CA THR A 174 -7.73 -15.67 0.18
C THR A 174 -6.81 -15.59 1.39
N ARG A 175 -5.80 -14.75 1.29
CA ARG A 175 -5.00 -14.28 2.42
C ARG A 175 -5.29 -12.82 2.69
N GLU A 176 -5.40 -12.45 3.95
CA GLU A 176 -5.64 -11.07 4.33
C GLU A 176 -4.46 -10.18 3.93
N VAL A 177 -4.77 -9.06 3.29
CA VAL A 177 -3.91 -7.91 3.08
C VAL A 177 -4.44 -6.81 3.99
N LYS A 178 -3.59 -6.28 4.83
CA LYS A 178 -3.87 -5.11 5.66
C LYS A 178 -3.53 -3.87 4.86
N ALA A 179 -4.46 -2.93 4.81
CA ALA A 179 -4.33 -1.68 4.08
C ALA A 179 -4.59 -0.49 5.01
N GLY A 180 -3.83 0.57 4.83
CA GLY A 180 -4.02 1.85 5.50
C GLY A 180 -3.98 2.99 4.51
N ALA A 181 -4.67 4.07 4.83
CA ALA A 181 -4.66 5.34 4.11
C ALA A 181 -4.39 6.47 5.09
N ILE A 182 -3.55 7.41 4.68
CA ILE A 182 -3.25 8.64 5.42
C ILE A 182 -3.51 9.82 4.50
N PHE A 183 -4.28 10.79 4.94
CA PHE A 183 -4.58 11.99 4.16
C PHE A 183 -4.84 13.19 5.05
N VAL A 184 -4.59 14.39 4.51
CA VAL A 184 -4.96 15.65 5.14
C VAL A 184 -6.46 15.87 4.95
N ALA A 185 -7.12 16.27 6.03
CA ALA A 185 -8.51 16.67 6.06
C ALA A 185 -8.64 18.16 6.37
N SER A 186 -9.65 18.77 5.80
CA SER A 186 -10.09 20.14 6.12
C SER A 186 -11.59 20.14 6.37
N THR A 187 -12.10 21.25 6.86
CA THR A 187 -13.53 21.45 7.08
C THR A 187 -14.03 22.52 6.12
N THR A 188 -15.18 22.30 5.49
CA THR A 188 -15.84 23.30 4.64
C THR A 188 -16.50 24.39 5.49
N GLU A 189 -16.97 25.46 4.85
CA GLU A 189 -17.74 26.54 5.52
C GLU A 189 -19.00 26.01 6.20
N ASP A 190 -19.62 24.95 5.66
CA ASP A 190 -20.79 24.28 6.24
C ASP A 190 -20.42 23.27 7.37
N ASN A 191 -19.18 23.28 7.82
CA ASN A 191 -18.63 22.35 8.81
C ASN A 191 -18.64 20.87 8.40
N GLU A 192 -18.64 20.58 7.08
CA GLU A 192 -18.54 19.21 6.58
C GLU A 192 -17.07 18.82 6.35
N PRO A 193 -16.68 17.57 6.68
CA PRO A 193 -15.32 17.12 6.50
C PRO A 193 -14.99 16.97 5.01
N HIS A 194 -13.89 17.56 4.59
CA HIS A 194 -13.37 17.49 3.23
C HIS A 194 -12.03 16.78 3.18
N ARG A 195 -11.85 15.87 2.20
CA ARG A 195 -10.59 15.19 1.96
C ARG A 195 -9.76 15.93 0.92
N ASN A 196 -8.54 16.30 1.25
CA ASN A 196 -7.58 16.75 0.26
C ASN A 196 -7.07 15.53 -0.53
N LEU A 197 -7.58 15.34 -1.76
CA LEU A 197 -7.32 14.16 -2.58
C LEU A 197 -5.83 13.98 -2.91
N GLY A 198 -5.10 15.07 -3.18
CA GLY A 198 -3.69 15.07 -3.55
C GLY A 198 -2.78 14.54 -2.44
N THR A 199 -3.21 14.61 -1.19
CA THR A 199 -2.40 14.23 -0.01
C THR A 199 -2.50 12.76 0.37
N THR A 200 -3.36 11.98 -0.29
CA THR A 200 -3.59 10.59 0.14
C THR A 200 -2.44 9.67 -0.19
N THR A 201 -1.91 9.01 0.84
CA THR A 201 -0.95 7.92 0.69
C THR A 201 -1.50 6.61 1.25
N TYR A 202 -1.02 5.50 0.70
CA TYR A 202 -1.48 4.15 1.05
C TYR A 202 -0.32 3.27 1.52
N VAL A 203 -0.60 2.46 2.51
CA VAL A 203 0.27 1.38 2.99
C VAL A 203 -0.48 0.07 2.86
N ALA A 204 0.14 -0.96 2.31
CA ALA A 204 -0.47 -2.29 2.28
C ALA A 204 0.55 -3.41 2.46
N THR A 205 0.17 -4.46 3.19
CA THR A 205 1.05 -5.59 3.45
C THR A 205 0.31 -6.89 3.74
N THR A 206 0.93 -8.02 3.41
CA THR A 206 0.48 -9.36 3.81
C THR A 206 1.05 -9.81 5.16
N HIS A 207 1.82 -8.96 5.83
CA HIS A 207 2.39 -9.25 7.14
C HIS A 207 1.35 -9.16 8.27
N ARG A 208 1.75 -9.60 9.47
CA ARG A 208 0.94 -9.48 10.68
C ARG A 208 0.76 -8.01 11.07
N ARG A 209 -0.22 -7.76 11.97
CA ARG A 209 -0.61 -6.42 12.43
C ARG A 209 0.55 -5.59 12.98
N GLU A 210 1.50 -6.24 13.68
CA GLU A 210 2.64 -5.58 14.30
C GLU A 210 3.56 -4.91 13.26
N LYS A 211 3.78 -5.60 12.13
CA LYS A 211 4.54 -5.01 11.00
C LYS A 211 3.70 -4.00 10.23
N PHE A 212 2.40 -4.24 10.09
CA PHE A 212 1.50 -3.29 9.44
C PHE A 212 1.44 -1.96 10.20
N GLY A 213 1.25 -2.00 11.52
CA GLY A 213 1.21 -0.80 12.36
C GLY A 213 2.50 0.02 12.24
N LYS A 214 3.66 -0.65 12.32
CA LYS A 214 4.96 0.01 12.11
C LYS A 214 5.10 0.64 10.73
N TYR A 215 4.62 0.00 9.66
CA TYR A 215 4.70 0.58 8.32
C TYR A 215 3.76 1.78 8.16
N LEU A 216 2.55 1.69 8.72
CA LEU A 216 1.59 2.78 8.71
C LEU A 216 2.12 3.97 9.52
N ARG A 217 2.71 3.71 10.69
CA ARG A 217 3.37 4.72 11.51
C ARG A 217 4.59 5.34 10.81
N SER A 218 5.45 4.55 10.16
CA SER A 218 6.59 5.07 9.40
C SER A 218 6.15 5.99 8.25
N GLU A 219 5.04 5.68 7.57
CA GLU A 219 4.49 6.56 6.54
C GLU A 219 3.93 7.85 7.14
N PHE A 220 3.29 7.78 8.30
CA PHE A 220 2.84 8.96 9.03
C PHE A 220 4.03 9.84 9.45
N ASP A 221 5.05 9.28 10.12
CA ASP A 221 6.22 9.99 10.61
C ASP A 221 7.06 10.60 9.47
N ARG A 222 7.09 9.95 8.30
CA ARG A 222 7.73 10.48 7.11
C ARG A 222 7.09 11.79 6.65
N ARG A 223 5.76 11.89 6.73
CA ARG A 223 5.00 13.04 6.27
C ARG A 223 4.93 14.16 7.31
N PHE A 224 4.82 13.81 8.56
CA PHE A 224 4.54 14.74 9.65
C PHE A 224 5.68 14.68 10.68
N ALA A 225 6.75 15.46 10.44
CA ALA A 225 7.88 15.58 11.37
C ALA A 225 7.42 16.16 12.71
N THR A 226 6.46 17.09 12.67
CA THR A 226 5.71 17.56 13.84
C THR A 226 4.29 17.02 13.72
N PRO A 227 3.76 16.32 14.72
CA PRO A 227 2.39 15.82 14.68
C PRO A 227 1.39 16.97 14.47
N PRO A 228 0.40 16.79 13.56
CA PRO A 228 -0.71 17.75 13.42
C PRO A 228 -1.49 17.92 14.70
N GLU A 229 -2.21 19.04 14.84
CA GLU A 229 -3.03 19.33 16.02
C GLU A 229 -4.05 18.22 16.28
N THR A 230 -4.69 17.73 15.23
CA THR A 230 -5.69 16.67 15.31
C THR A 230 -5.32 15.50 14.43
N VAL A 231 -5.22 14.31 15.01
CA VAL A 231 -5.07 13.05 14.28
C VAL A 231 -6.26 12.15 14.57
N LEU A 232 -6.98 11.75 13.51
CA LEU A 232 -8.13 10.86 13.59
C LEU A 232 -7.73 9.47 13.14
N TYR A 233 -8.04 8.45 13.93
CA TYR A 233 -7.84 7.04 13.58
C TYR A 233 -9.20 6.36 13.43
N ILE A 234 -9.64 6.10 12.18
CA ILE A 234 -10.99 5.66 11.85
C ILE A 234 -10.97 4.24 11.30
N THR A 235 -11.73 3.33 11.93
CA THR A 235 -11.74 1.90 11.58
C THR A 235 -13.09 1.22 11.83
N ASP A 236 -13.22 -0.04 11.35
CA ASP A 236 -14.40 -0.91 11.54
C ASP A 236 -14.59 -1.44 12.98
N GLY A 237 -13.71 -1.09 13.90
CA GLY A 237 -13.75 -1.55 15.29
C GLY A 237 -13.24 -2.96 15.53
N SER A 238 -12.61 -3.60 14.56
CA SER A 238 -12.00 -4.92 14.77
C SER A 238 -10.84 -4.85 15.78
N LYS A 239 -10.70 -5.90 16.60
CA LYS A 239 -9.73 -5.92 17.72
C LYS A 239 -8.29 -5.68 17.29
N TRP A 240 -7.90 -6.14 16.11
CA TRP A 240 -6.54 -5.98 15.66
C TRP A 240 -6.23 -4.52 15.27
N LEU A 241 -7.21 -3.79 14.74
CA LEU A 241 -7.10 -2.35 14.42
C LEU A 241 -7.03 -1.50 15.68
N HIS A 242 -7.86 -1.83 16.69
CA HIS A 242 -7.75 -1.22 18.02
C HIS A 242 -6.36 -1.45 18.65
N THR A 243 -5.76 -2.65 18.44
CA THR A 243 -4.40 -2.90 18.93
C THR A 243 -3.36 -2.06 18.17
N VAL A 244 -3.52 -1.86 16.85
CA VAL A 244 -2.64 -0.96 16.07
C VAL A 244 -2.77 0.48 16.59
N HIS A 245 -4.00 0.97 16.84
CA HIS A 245 -4.20 2.28 17.47
C HIS A 245 -3.40 2.41 18.77
N ASN A 246 -3.62 1.50 19.72
CA ASN A 246 -2.98 1.58 21.04
C ASN A 246 -1.45 1.48 21.01
N CYS A 247 -0.89 0.74 20.04
CA CYS A 247 0.55 0.53 19.95
C CYS A 247 1.26 1.59 19.09
N ASP A 248 0.64 2.01 17.99
CA ASP A 248 1.32 2.80 16.97
C ASP A 248 0.75 4.24 16.84
N PHE A 249 -0.53 4.47 17.26
CA PHE A 249 -1.21 5.77 17.19
C PHE A 249 -1.95 6.15 18.49
N PRO A 250 -1.37 5.98 19.68
CA PRO A 250 -2.08 6.22 20.95
C PRO A 250 -2.48 7.69 21.17
N PHE A 251 -1.88 8.61 20.42
CA PHE A 251 -2.16 10.05 20.44
C PHE A 251 -3.34 10.45 19.53
N ALA A 252 -3.80 9.55 18.66
CA ALA A 252 -4.90 9.82 17.73
C ALA A 252 -6.26 9.61 18.40
N VAL A 253 -7.26 10.40 18.00
CA VAL A 253 -8.65 10.17 18.39
C VAL A 253 -9.18 8.95 17.65
N GLU A 254 -9.46 7.87 18.39
CA GLU A 254 -10.00 6.65 17.80
C GLU A 254 -11.51 6.77 17.56
N ILE A 255 -11.94 6.62 16.32
CA ILE A 255 -13.33 6.71 15.88
C ILE A 255 -13.76 5.36 15.27
N LEU A 256 -14.85 4.81 15.79
CA LEU A 256 -15.50 3.66 15.16
C LEU A 256 -16.31 4.15 13.96
N ASP A 257 -16.13 3.48 12.80
CA ASP A 257 -16.94 3.77 11.61
C ASP A 257 -18.44 3.70 11.92
N VAL A 258 -19.15 4.78 11.58
CA VAL A 258 -20.57 4.92 11.90
C VAL A 258 -21.44 3.90 11.15
N TRP A 259 -21.05 3.55 9.92
CA TRP A 259 -21.82 2.59 9.12
C TRP A 259 -21.64 1.18 9.65
N HIS A 260 -20.41 0.78 10.01
CA HIS A 260 -20.16 -0.48 10.71
C HIS A 260 -20.89 -0.56 12.05
N ALA A 261 -20.92 0.56 12.78
CA ALA A 261 -21.72 0.60 14.00
C ALA A 261 -23.21 0.34 13.74
N VAL A 262 -23.78 0.90 12.68
CA VAL A 262 -25.19 0.66 12.30
C VAL A 262 -25.41 -0.78 11.81
N GLU A 263 -24.47 -1.36 11.05
CA GLU A 263 -24.55 -2.76 10.58
C GLU A 263 -24.68 -3.76 11.72
N HIS A 264 -24.03 -3.52 12.85
CA HIS A 264 -24.15 -4.35 14.07
C HIS A 264 -25.53 -4.34 14.71
N LEU A 265 -26.44 -3.42 14.32
CA LEU A 265 -27.84 -3.46 14.77
C LEU A 265 -28.58 -4.70 14.25
N LYS A 266 -28.34 -5.12 13.03
CA LYS A 266 -29.02 -6.28 12.45
C LYS A 266 -28.81 -7.54 13.29
N PRO A 267 -27.57 -8.01 13.57
CA PRO A 267 -27.36 -9.18 14.42
C PRO A 267 -27.84 -8.98 15.87
N LEU A 268 -27.75 -7.76 16.42
CA LEU A 268 -28.27 -7.45 17.74
C LEU A 268 -29.82 -7.67 17.78
N MET A 269 -30.53 -7.11 16.82
CA MET A 269 -31.99 -7.18 16.76
C MET A 269 -32.49 -8.62 16.53
N LEU A 270 -31.82 -9.35 15.61
CA LEU A 270 -32.13 -10.78 15.41
C LEU A 270 -31.89 -11.59 16.67
N GLY A 271 -30.80 -11.34 17.38
CA GLY A 271 -30.47 -12.00 18.65
C GLY A 271 -31.45 -11.65 19.79
N LEU A 272 -32.11 -10.49 19.72
CA LEU A 272 -33.23 -10.11 20.61
C LEU A 272 -34.57 -10.72 20.21
N GLY A 273 -34.63 -11.54 19.16
CA GLY A 273 -35.84 -12.17 18.67
C GLY A 273 -36.78 -11.23 17.90
N ILE A 274 -36.26 -10.09 17.41
CA ILE A 274 -37.01 -9.15 16.57
C ILE A 274 -36.98 -9.66 15.13
N LYS A 275 -38.16 -9.99 14.59
CA LYS A 275 -38.27 -10.57 13.24
C LYS A 275 -37.98 -9.55 12.17
N GLU A 276 -36.99 -9.86 11.30
CA GLU A 276 -36.61 -9.00 10.17
C GLU A 276 -37.83 -8.69 9.27
N GLY A 277 -37.97 -7.42 8.87
CA GLY A 277 -39.07 -6.94 8.04
C GLY A 277 -40.37 -6.64 8.79
N SER A 278 -40.50 -7.01 10.08
CA SER A 278 -41.69 -6.66 10.90
C SER A 278 -41.81 -5.16 11.16
N GLY A 279 -43.01 -4.69 11.58
CA GLY A 279 -43.20 -3.29 11.99
C GLY A 279 -42.27 -2.89 13.15
N GLU A 280 -42.09 -3.78 14.14
CA GLU A 280 -41.13 -3.58 15.23
C GLU A 280 -39.70 -3.44 14.72
N TRP A 281 -39.28 -4.29 13.76
CA TRP A 281 -37.97 -4.20 13.13
C TRP A 281 -37.74 -2.85 12.47
N LYS A 282 -38.66 -2.42 11.59
CA LYS A 282 -38.52 -1.15 10.84
C LYS A 282 -38.42 0.03 11.79
N TYR A 283 -39.30 0.08 12.79
CA TYR A 283 -39.32 1.15 13.79
C TYR A 283 -38.00 1.18 14.61
N ARG A 284 -37.60 0.04 15.21
CA ARG A 284 -36.42 -0.02 16.07
C ARG A 284 -35.14 0.18 15.28
N HIS A 285 -35.03 -0.41 14.08
CA HIS A 285 -33.84 -0.22 13.24
C HIS A 285 -33.65 1.26 12.88
N HIS A 286 -34.69 1.94 12.44
CA HIS A 286 -34.64 3.36 12.16
C HIS A 286 -34.31 4.17 13.44
N TYR A 287 -35.05 3.98 14.50
CA TYR A 287 -34.86 4.75 15.74
C TYR A 287 -33.48 4.52 16.37
N TRP A 288 -33.00 3.28 16.46
CA TRP A 288 -31.69 2.99 17.04
C TRP A 288 -30.54 3.44 16.13
N SER A 289 -30.69 3.33 14.80
CA SER A 289 -29.72 3.85 13.86
C SER A 289 -29.52 5.36 14.04
N GLU A 290 -30.61 6.13 14.11
CA GLU A 290 -30.54 7.58 14.31
C GLU A 290 -29.94 7.94 15.70
N ARG A 291 -30.25 7.18 16.73
CA ARG A 291 -29.64 7.34 18.05
C ARG A 291 -28.14 7.06 18.04
N ILE A 292 -27.71 6.01 17.35
CA ILE A 292 -26.28 5.67 17.18
C ILE A 292 -25.58 6.78 16.40
N LYS A 293 -26.11 7.14 15.24
CA LYS A 293 -25.55 8.22 14.40
C LYS A 293 -25.47 9.57 15.12
N SER A 294 -26.31 9.79 16.12
CA SER A 294 -26.31 10.99 16.96
C SER A 294 -25.47 10.84 18.24
N GLY A 295 -24.55 9.85 18.30
CA GLY A 295 -23.68 9.65 19.47
C GLY A 295 -24.38 9.09 20.72
N LYS A 296 -25.69 8.79 20.64
CA LYS A 296 -26.51 8.42 21.79
C LYS A 296 -26.62 6.91 22.00
N VAL A 297 -25.55 6.17 21.70
CA VAL A 297 -25.52 4.69 21.81
C VAL A 297 -25.80 4.22 23.24
N LYS A 298 -25.34 4.94 24.27
CA LYS A 298 -25.62 4.60 25.68
C LYS A 298 -27.11 4.49 25.96
N GLY A 299 -27.90 5.44 25.47
CA GLY A 299 -29.36 5.39 25.63
C GLY A 299 -30.04 4.18 24.98
N VAL A 300 -29.51 3.70 23.85
CA VAL A 300 -29.97 2.45 23.22
C VAL A 300 -29.63 1.24 24.09
N LEU A 301 -28.42 1.19 24.63
CA LEU A 301 -27.97 0.11 25.52
C LEU A 301 -28.76 0.08 26.83
N ASP A 302 -29.01 1.24 27.44
CA ASP A 302 -29.80 1.36 28.68
C ASP A 302 -31.24 0.91 28.46
N TYR A 303 -31.84 1.30 27.32
CA TYR A 303 -33.19 0.82 26.95
C TYR A 303 -33.21 -0.70 26.80
N ILE A 304 -32.26 -1.31 26.07
CA ILE A 304 -32.18 -2.77 25.89
C ILE A 304 -31.99 -3.47 27.24
N TRP A 305 -31.09 -2.97 28.07
CA TRP A 305 -30.82 -3.54 29.39
C TRP A 305 -32.05 -3.48 30.32
N LYS A 306 -32.76 -2.35 30.33
CA LYS A 306 -33.96 -2.17 31.18
C LYS A 306 -35.13 -2.96 30.69
N ASN A 307 -35.42 -2.99 29.39
CA ASN A 307 -36.67 -3.47 28.85
C ASN A 307 -36.57 -4.81 28.12
N MET A 308 -35.38 -5.26 27.71
CA MET A 308 -35.19 -6.45 26.88
C MET A 308 -34.10 -7.38 27.41
N ARG A 309 -33.64 -7.19 28.66
CA ARG A 309 -32.57 -7.99 29.26
C ARG A 309 -32.82 -9.50 29.16
N ASN A 310 -34.07 -9.95 29.35
CA ASN A 310 -34.46 -11.34 29.27
C ASN A 310 -34.36 -11.93 27.85
N ARG A 311 -34.25 -11.09 26.82
CA ARG A 311 -34.04 -11.49 25.40
C ARG A 311 -32.55 -11.50 25.00
N LEU A 312 -31.64 -11.12 25.89
CA LEU A 312 -30.19 -11.09 25.62
C LEU A 312 -29.59 -12.51 25.66
N GLY A 313 -29.95 -13.32 24.68
CA GLY A 313 -29.26 -14.59 24.43
C GLY A 313 -27.82 -14.40 24.03
N LYS A 314 -27.08 -15.48 23.75
CA LYS A 314 -25.62 -15.47 23.47
C LYS A 314 -25.25 -14.48 22.36
N ASP A 315 -25.97 -14.47 21.25
CA ASP A 315 -25.68 -13.63 20.09
C ASP A 315 -25.98 -12.16 20.35
N ALA A 316 -27.19 -11.85 20.90
CA ALA A 316 -27.51 -10.48 21.29
C ALA A 316 -26.55 -9.92 22.34
N MET A 317 -26.14 -10.74 23.32
CA MET A 317 -25.16 -10.33 24.34
C MET A 317 -23.79 -10.04 23.75
N ARG A 318 -23.37 -10.75 22.70
CA ARG A 318 -22.12 -10.47 21.98
C ARG A 318 -22.16 -9.06 21.38
N GLU A 319 -23.23 -8.73 20.66
CA GLU A 319 -23.40 -7.42 20.02
C GLU A 319 -23.62 -6.30 21.06
N PHE A 320 -24.35 -6.57 22.13
CA PHE A 320 -24.50 -5.64 23.25
C PHE A 320 -23.13 -5.29 23.89
N LYS A 321 -22.27 -6.30 24.10
CA LYS A 321 -20.90 -6.09 24.61
C LYS A 321 -20.04 -5.35 23.61
N TYR A 322 -20.22 -5.58 22.30
CA TYR A 322 -19.53 -4.84 21.24
C TYR A 322 -19.85 -3.33 21.35
N TYR A 323 -21.13 -2.95 21.38
CA TYR A 323 -21.50 -1.55 21.54
C TYR A 323 -20.99 -0.95 22.84
N ARG A 324 -21.15 -1.67 23.95
CA ARG A 324 -20.70 -1.21 25.26
C ARG A 324 -19.18 -0.96 25.29
N GLY A 325 -18.40 -1.85 24.69
CA GLY A 325 -16.95 -1.70 24.61
C GLY A 325 -16.48 -0.60 23.66
N ASN A 326 -17.31 -0.24 22.68
CA ASN A 326 -17.00 0.78 21.68
C ASN A 326 -17.64 2.15 21.95
N ALA A 327 -18.48 2.28 22.96
CA ALA A 327 -19.28 3.49 23.20
C ALA A 327 -18.42 4.78 23.29
N GLY A 328 -17.20 4.69 23.81
CA GLY A 328 -16.25 5.81 23.89
C GLY A 328 -15.74 6.32 22.54
N ARG A 329 -15.84 5.47 21.49
CA ARG A 329 -15.41 5.77 20.11
C ARG A 329 -16.58 6.11 19.18
N MET A 330 -17.78 6.34 19.73
CA MET A 330 -19.03 6.55 19.00
C MET A 330 -19.68 7.90 19.37
N LYS A 331 -18.88 8.91 19.66
CA LYS A 331 -19.33 10.26 20.00
C LYS A 331 -19.55 11.09 18.73
N TYR A 332 -20.42 10.58 17.85
CA TYR A 332 -20.58 11.14 16.51
C TYR A 332 -21.15 12.55 16.47
N ASP A 333 -21.89 12.97 17.50
CA ASP A 333 -22.33 14.34 17.71
C ASP A 333 -21.15 15.28 17.94
N GLU A 334 -20.23 14.94 18.85
CA GLU A 334 -19.00 15.69 19.11
C GLU A 334 -18.11 15.73 17.85
N TYR A 335 -17.94 14.60 17.16
CA TYR A 335 -17.09 14.52 15.97
C TYR A 335 -17.62 15.38 14.82
N ARG A 336 -18.94 15.37 14.57
CA ARG A 336 -19.55 16.24 13.57
C ARG A 336 -19.46 17.73 13.95
N ALA A 337 -19.63 18.06 15.25
CA ALA A 337 -19.49 19.42 15.69
C ALA A 337 -18.08 20.00 15.43
N ASN A 338 -17.05 19.10 15.38
CA ASN A 338 -15.68 19.47 15.02
C ASN A 338 -15.38 19.34 13.52
N GLY A 339 -16.36 19.02 12.66
CA GLY A 339 -16.15 18.81 11.21
C GLY A 339 -15.29 17.58 10.90
N TRP A 340 -15.28 16.56 11.75
CA TRP A 340 -14.44 15.37 11.57
C TRP A 340 -15.11 14.25 10.79
N PHE A 341 -14.29 13.48 10.05
CA PHE A 341 -14.75 12.25 9.41
C PHE A 341 -15.20 11.23 10.47
N ILE A 342 -16.32 10.57 10.20
CA ILE A 342 -16.90 9.52 11.06
C ILE A 342 -17.07 8.19 10.33
N GLY A 343 -16.72 8.11 9.06
CA GLY A 343 -16.81 6.91 8.22
C GLY A 343 -15.49 6.55 7.58
N SER A 344 -15.27 5.27 7.33
CA SER A 344 -14.05 4.69 6.77
C SER A 344 -14.07 4.55 5.24
N GLY A 345 -14.96 5.22 4.53
CA GLY A 345 -15.16 5.09 3.08
C GLY A 345 -13.91 5.31 2.24
N VAL A 346 -12.94 6.10 2.74
CA VAL A 346 -11.66 6.33 2.03
C VAL A 346 -10.82 5.06 1.98
N ILE A 347 -10.69 4.32 3.09
CA ILE A 347 -9.92 3.06 3.08
C ILE A 347 -10.68 1.92 2.40
N GLU A 348 -12.02 1.91 2.46
CA GLU A 348 -12.82 0.95 1.67
C GLU A 348 -12.58 1.14 0.18
N SER A 349 -12.62 2.40 -0.30
CA SER A 349 -12.24 2.76 -1.67
C SER A 349 -10.78 2.41 -1.95
N GLY A 350 -9.87 2.64 -0.99
CA GLY A 350 -8.47 2.23 -1.05
C GLY A 350 -8.31 0.73 -1.25
N CYS A 351 -9.02 -0.09 -0.49
CA CYS A 351 -9.04 -1.54 -0.65
C CYS A 351 -9.54 -1.98 -2.05
N LYS A 352 -10.54 -1.28 -2.61
CA LYS A 352 -11.02 -1.53 -3.97
C LYS A 352 -9.99 -1.11 -5.04
N THR A 353 -9.42 0.08 -4.92
CA THR A 353 -8.56 0.67 -5.95
C THR A 353 -7.11 0.19 -5.88
N VAL A 354 -6.52 0.06 -4.69
CA VAL A 354 -5.15 -0.42 -4.51
C VAL A 354 -5.09 -1.92 -4.73
N ILE A 355 -5.96 -2.67 -4.06
CA ILE A 355 -5.90 -4.14 -4.02
C ILE A 355 -6.89 -4.76 -5.01
N GLY A 356 -8.16 -4.38 -4.96
CA GLY A 356 -9.22 -4.98 -5.77
C GLY A 356 -8.92 -4.93 -7.27
N GLN A 357 -8.74 -3.75 -7.81
CA GLN A 357 -8.52 -3.51 -9.24
C GLN A 357 -7.29 -4.21 -9.82
N ARG A 358 -6.27 -4.48 -9.01
CA ARG A 358 -5.02 -5.08 -9.50
C ARG A 358 -4.84 -6.54 -9.10
N PHE A 359 -5.31 -6.94 -7.94
CA PHE A 359 -5.02 -8.27 -7.38
C PHE A 359 -6.22 -9.22 -7.35
N LYS A 360 -7.45 -8.71 -7.57
CA LYS A 360 -8.68 -9.52 -7.47
C LYS A 360 -9.43 -9.66 -8.80
N GLN A 361 -8.75 -9.51 -9.93
CA GLN A 361 -9.39 -9.73 -11.22
C GLN A 361 -9.69 -11.22 -11.43
N SER A 362 -10.67 -11.51 -12.29
CA SER A 362 -11.13 -12.88 -12.55
C SER A 362 -9.97 -13.80 -12.92
N GLY A 363 -9.91 -14.97 -12.28
CA GLY A 363 -8.88 -15.98 -12.52
C GLY A 363 -7.51 -15.71 -11.90
N MET A 364 -7.29 -14.55 -11.25
CA MET A 364 -6.00 -14.25 -10.62
C MET A 364 -5.80 -15.04 -9.33
N LEU A 365 -4.66 -15.73 -9.26
CA LEU A 365 -4.16 -16.40 -8.06
C LEU A 365 -2.70 -16.02 -7.84
N TRP A 366 -2.39 -15.48 -6.66
CA TRP A 366 -1.08 -14.96 -6.33
C TRP A 366 -0.22 -15.96 -5.55
N SER A 367 1.08 -16.01 -5.88
CA SER A 367 2.08 -16.53 -4.95
C SER A 367 2.41 -15.45 -3.92
N LEU A 368 2.84 -15.86 -2.73
CA LEU A 368 3.24 -14.91 -1.69
C LEU A 368 4.45 -14.04 -2.13
N LYS A 369 5.39 -14.64 -2.91
CA LYS A 369 6.54 -13.93 -3.48
C LYS A 369 6.09 -12.87 -4.48
N GLY A 370 5.17 -13.20 -5.40
CA GLY A 370 4.64 -12.25 -6.39
C GLY A 370 3.81 -11.13 -5.75
N ALA A 371 2.96 -11.45 -4.77
CA ALA A 371 2.20 -10.45 -4.03
C ALA A 371 3.13 -9.46 -3.29
N LYS A 372 4.17 -9.95 -2.61
CA LYS A 372 5.15 -9.12 -1.89
C LYS A 372 6.02 -8.28 -2.83
N ALA A 373 6.21 -8.67 -4.08
CA ALA A 373 6.97 -7.89 -5.05
C ALA A 373 6.13 -6.73 -5.63
N LEU A 374 4.87 -6.98 -5.97
CA LEU A 374 4.04 -5.99 -6.64
C LEU A 374 3.32 -5.04 -5.67
N LEU A 375 2.95 -5.50 -4.47
CA LEU A 375 2.12 -4.73 -3.53
C LEU A 375 2.77 -3.39 -3.11
N PRO A 376 4.06 -3.31 -2.73
CA PRO A 376 4.72 -2.03 -2.44
C PRO A 376 4.70 -1.08 -3.64
N LEU A 377 5.05 -1.55 -4.82
CA LEU A 377 5.04 -0.75 -6.05
C LEU A 377 3.63 -0.21 -6.37
N ARG A 378 2.60 -1.04 -6.16
CA ARG A 378 1.21 -0.61 -6.34
C ARG A 378 0.78 0.44 -5.32
N THR A 379 1.21 0.34 -4.05
CA THR A 379 0.93 1.38 -3.04
C THR A 379 1.65 2.68 -3.39
N LEU A 380 2.90 2.64 -3.81
CA LEU A 380 3.65 3.81 -4.27
C LEU A 380 2.97 4.47 -5.48
N TYR A 381 2.55 3.69 -6.46
CA TYR A 381 1.80 4.19 -7.63
C TYR A 381 0.50 4.90 -7.22
N LYS A 382 -0.30 4.29 -6.32
CA LYS A 382 -1.57 4.88 -5.86
C LYS A 382 -1.39 6.04 -4.88
N SER A 383 -0.19 6.22 -4.36
CA SER A 383 0.22 7.35 -3.51
C SER A 383 0.92 8.47 -4.29
N ASN A 384 0.98 8.38 -5.62
CA ASN A 384 1.76 9.28 -6.51
C ASN A 384 3.26 9.40 -6.11
N ARG A 385 3.84 8.29 -5.60
CA ARG A 385 5.22 8.22 -5.12
C ARG A 385 6.10 7.26 -5.93
N LEU A 386 5.59 6.76 -7.06
CA LEU A 386 6.35 5.79 -7.85
C LEU A 386 7.56 6.45 -8.53
N ASP A 387 7.42 7.70 -8.96
CA ASP A 387 8.53 8.48 -9.54
C ASP A 387 9.56 8.84 -8.49
N GLU A 388 9.12 9.31 -7.32
CA GLU A 388 10.00 9.53 -6.16
C GLU A 388 10.83 8.28 -5.81
N PHE A 389 10.23 7.10 -5.90
CA PHE A 389 10.95 5.85 -5.70
C PHE A 389 11.99 5.59 -6.80
N PHE A 390 11.66 5.85 -8.05
CA PHE A 390 12.60 5.67 -9.14
C PHE A 390 13.77 6.66 -9.06
N ASP A 391 13.51 7.91 -8.72
CA ASP A 391 14.53 8.94 -8.50
C ASP A 391 15.44 8.58 -7.32
N TYR A 392 14.86 8.04 -6.23
CA TYR A 392 15.65 7.54 -5.11
C TYR A 392 16.63 6.44 -5.52
N LEU A 393 16.27 5.55 -6.44
CA LEU A 393 17.15 4.46 -6.87
C LEU A 393 18.35 4.95 -7.70
N VAL A 394 18.25 6.11 -8.34
CA VAL A 394 19.33 6.68 -9.18
C VAL A 394 20.11 7.77 -8.46
N LYS A 395 19.63 8.25 -7.30
CA LYS A 395 20.23 9.36 -6.56
C LYS A 395 21.69 9.09 -6.14
N ASP A 396 21.98 7.84 -5.77
CA ASP A 396 23.29 7.40 -5.30
C ASP A 396 24.16 6.83 -6.45
N LEU A 397 23.67 6.89 -7.71
CA LEU A 397 24.50 6.49 -8.83
C LEU A 397 25.63 7.53 -9.04
N PRO A 398 26.84 7.07 -9.34
CA PRO A 398 27.95 7.97 -9.66
C PRO A 398 27.54 8.90 -10.81
N GLN A 399 27.54 10.19 -10.57
CA GLN A 399 27.28 11.17 -11.64
C GLN A 399 28.39 11.04 -12.68
N VAL A 400 27.99 10.88 -13.93
CA VAL A 400 28.91 11.00 -15.04
C VAL A 400 29.18 12.49 -15.23
N ASP A 401 30.36 12.98 -14.84
CA ASP A 401 30.79 14.29 -15.26
C ASP A 401 30.85 14.29 -16.78
N CYS A 402 29.83 14.87 -17.39
CA CYS A 402 29.87 15.24 -18.81
C CYS A 402 30.80 16.46 -18.93
N ALA A 403 32.07 16.29 -18.58
CA ALA A 403 33.05 17.28 -18.89
C ALA A 403 33.45 17.10 -20.35
N ALA A 404 32.92 18.02 -21.15
CA ALA A 404 33.31 18.51 -22.49
C ALA A 404 33.92 17.52 -23.49
#